data_0b1f18924cc5126fc05bc739c6ad1dd9
#
_entry.id   0b1f18924cc5126fc05bc739c6ad1dd9
#
_cell.length_a   1.000
_cell.length_b   1.000
_cell.length_c   1.000
_cell.angle_alpha   90.00
_cell.angle_beta   90.00
_cell.angle_gamma   90.00
#
_symmetry.space_group_name_H-M   'P 1'
#
loop_
_entity.id
_entity.type
_entity.pdbx_description
1 polymer ?
#
loop_
_entity_poly.entity_id
_entity_poly.type
_entity_poly.pdbx_seq_one_letter_code
_entity_poly.pdbx_strand_id
1 'polypeptide(L)'
;MKNTSYKNKQFVLLGMTFLSVAGIAGCSKVELAQSTVTLELGDELSENVADYLQNPDEKILKDASLDLSAVDETKVGSYNAAIAYDGKNYPFTVEVKDTTSPQCKAKDYIYMQPGTLIVDDLVTEIKDASETSSGIVSCERKDDLAACDYDDMLQKKAVVDTTDSYDEADYQESVQLDEEGCYEVTAQVKDSEGNFTDITLNVYVDGTAPELAQNVIDLDVDASVISIDDINTDDAEKIADMLHELPDFSNAEWAAASDAFCGDNAISYEYEQKSFNLQKENPVEVLNVHCTVQDQAGNENEADYEVMVTYTGLDAEALLEKTGLIMQIADTSTN
;
A
#
# COMPACT_ATOMS: atom_id res chain seq x y z
N MET A 1 20.30 26.70 10.35
CA MET A 1 20.97 25.68 11.18
C MET A 1 20.92 24.36 10.43
N LYS A 2 22.04 23.95 9.85
CA LYS A 2 22.15 22.67 9.11
C LYS A 2 22.49 21.58 10.13
N ASN A 3 21.57 20.66 10.36
CA ASN A 3 21.85 19.43 11.12
C ASN A 3 22.56 18.45 10.19
N THR A 4 23.84 18.30 10.39
CA THR A 4 24.66 17.24 9.77
C THR A 4 24.48 15.99 10.63
N SER A 5 23.71 15.03 10.16
CA SER A 5 23.62 13.69 10.74
C SER A 5 24.92 12.95 10.44
N TYR A 6 25.74 12.74 11.48
CA TYR A 6 26.87 11.81 11.41
C TYR A 6 26.31 10.38 11.35
N LYS A 7 26.37 9.74 10.17
CA LYS A 7 26.22 8.29 10.06
C LYS A 7 27.47 7.64 10.68
N ASN A 8 27.28 6.89 11.75
CA ASN A 8 28.30 5.99 12.26
C ASN A 8 28.54 4.90 11.21
N LYS A 9 29.68 4.98 10.53
CA LYS A 9 30.18 3.90 9.70
C LYS A 9 30.69 2.79 10.63
N GLN A 10 30.01 1.66 10.67
CA GLN A 10 30.52 0.46 11.34
C GLN A 10 31.38 -0.31 10.33
N PHE A 11 32.67 -0.39 10.61
CA PHE A 11 33.56 -1.31 9.92
C PHE A 11 33.31 -2.71 10.50
N VAL A 12 32.74 -3.60 9.70
CA VAL A 12 32.55 -5.00 10.07
C VAL A 12 33.71 -5.79 9.48
N LEU A 13 34.67 -6.12 10.31
CA LEU A 13 35.71 -7.08 9.95
C LEU A 13 35.17 -8.48 10.29
N LEU A 14 34.61 -9.18 9.32
CA LEU A 14 34.11 -10.54 9.52
C LEU A 14 35.11 -11.57 8.99
N GLY A 15 35.53 -12.45 9.87
CA GLY A 15 36.20 -13.72 9.49
C GLY A 15 37.67 -13.87 9.85
N MET A 16 37.98 -14.28 11.06
CA MET A 16 39.31 -14.74 11.45
C MET A 16 39.57 -16.17 10.99
N THR A 17 40.44 -16.38 10.02
CA THR A 17 41.12 -17.68 9.85
C THR A 17 42.62 -17.50 10.16
N PHE A 18 43.04 -17.97 11.33
CA PHE A 18 44.43 -17.92 11.74
C PHE A 18 45.23 -19.03 11.01
N LEU A 19 46.17 -18.62 10.14
CA LEU A 19 47.26 -19.47 9.75
C LEU A 19 48.56 -18.87 10.33
N SER A 20 49.02 -19.42 11.44
CA SER A 20 50.26 -19.00 12.10
C SER A 20 51.48 -19.52 11.34
N VAL A 21 52.29 -18.62 10.81
CA VAL A 21 53.66 -18.91 10.38
C VAL A 21 54.63 -18.30 11.38
N ALA A 22 55.27 -19.14 12.16
CA ALA A 22 56.31 -18.74 13.12
C ALA A 22 57.63 -18.41 12.38
N GLY A 23 58.22 -17.24 12.63
CA GLY A 23 59.49 -16.85 12.04
C GLY A 23 60.18 -15.67 12.70
N ILE A 24 61.12 -15.95 13.51
CA ILE A 24 62.44 -15.33 13.88
C ILE A 24 62.52 -13.80 13.98
N ALA A 25 62.97 -13.36 15.17
CA ALA A 25 63.17 -12.00 15.65
C ALA A 25 64.24 -11.17 14.91
N GLY A 26 63.98 -9.87 14.76
CA GLY A 26 64.98 -8.81 14.63
C GLY A 26 65.00 -8.09 13.30
N CYS A 27 64.09 -7.18 13.12
CA CYS A 27 63.99 -5.95 12.30
C CYS A 27 62.49 -5.64 12.18
N SER A 28 62.14 -4.37 12.13
CA SER A 28 60.73 -3.95 11.87
C SER A 28 60.27 -4.64 10.58
N LYS A 29 59.55 -5.74 10.72
CA LYS A 29 59.10 -6.58 9.61
C LYS A 29 57.63 -6.29 9.39
N VAL A 30 57.31 -5.93 8.18
CA VAL A 30 55.89 -5.82 7.78
C VAL A 30 55.29 -7.23 7.88
N GLU A 31 54.31 -7.37 8.78
CA GLU A 31 53.48 -8.57 8.91
C GLU A 31 52.05 -8.17 8.63
N LEU A 32 51.48 -8.75 7.56
CA LEU A 32 50.10 -8.52 7.21
C LEU A 32 49.17 -9.10 8.28
N ALA A 33 48.14 -8.37 8.66
CA ALA A 33 47.08 -8.87 9.56
C ALA A 33 46.36 -10.09 8.95
N GLN A 34 46.17 -10.03 7.64
CA GLN A 34 45.51 -11.08 6.86
C GLN A 34 46.11 -11.14 5.44
N SER A 35 46.13 -12.32 4.83
CA SER A 35 46.49 -12.50 3.43
C SER A 35 45.34 -12.23 2.47
N THR A 36 44.12 -12.24 3.01
CA THR A 36 42.86 -11.94 2.30
C THR A 36 41.99 -11.07 3.18
N VAL A 37 41.54 -9.93 2.67
CA VAL A 37 40.58 -9.01 3.27
C VAL A 37 39.28 -9.19 2.54
N THR A 38 38.21 -9.45 3.27
CA THR A 38 36.84 -9.50 2.69
C THR A 38 36.18 -8.14 2.87
N LEU A 39 35.61 -7.63 1.79
CA LEU A 39 34.83 -6.40 1.73
C LEU A 39 33.41 -6.74 1.28
N GLU A 40 32.44 -6.22 1.99
CA GLU A 40 31.05 -6.29 1.52
C GLU A 40 30.83 -5.32 0.36
N LEU A 41 30.07 -5.73 -0.65
CA LEU A 41 29.78 -4.90 -1.81
C LEU A 41 29.02 -3.63 -1.37
N GLY A 42 29.49 -2.48 -1.82
CA GLY A 42 28.95 -1.16 -1.42
C GLY A 42 29.59 -0.56 -0.16
N ASP A 43 30.47 -1.30 0.53
CA ASP A 43 31.33 -0.75 1.58
C ASP A 43 32.61 -0.15 0.99
N GLU A 44 33.31 0.65 1.79
CA GLU A 44 34.60 1.27 1.41
C GLU A 44 35.74 0.61 2.17
N LEU A 45 36.83 0.34 1.49
CA LEU A 45 38.10 -0.11 2.13
C LEU A 45 38.69 1.01 2.98
N SER A 46 39.38 0.59 4.07
CA SER A 46 40.19 1.54 4.83
C SER A 46 41.39 2.00 4.02
N GLU A 47 41.63 3.30 3.99
CA GLU A 47 42.85 3.90 3.45
C GLU A 47 44.04 3.89 4.44
N ASN A 48 43.82 3.44 5.68
CA ASN A 48 44.82 3.44 6.73
C ASN A 48 45.64 2.14 6.69
N VAL A 49 46.95 2.26 6.40
CA VAL A 49 47.89 1.13 6.37
C VAL A 49 47.87 0.29 7.65
N ALA A 50 47.60 0.94 8.83
CA ALA A 50 47.61 0.25 10.12
C ALA A 50 46.54 -0.88 10.18
N ASP A 51 45.42 -0.74 9.47
CA ASP A 51 44.33 -1.69 9.52
C ASP A 51 44.67 -3.03 8.80
N TYR A 52 45.70 -3.01 8.00
CA TYR A 52 46.20 -4.19 7.23
C TYR A 52 47.42 -4.85 7.87
N LEU A 53 47.93 -4.32 8.98
CA LEU A 53 49.13 -4.81 9.68
C LEU A 53 48.74 -5.51 10.99
N GLN A 54 49.41 -6.65 11.27
CA GLN A 54 49.22 -7.40 12.51
C GLN A 54 49.76 -6.60 13.72
N ASN A 55 50.92 -5.96 13.55
CA ASN A 55 51.58 -5.15 14.57
C ASN A 55 52.03 -3.83 13.94
N PRO A 56 51.17 -2.80 13.89
CA PRO A 56 51.52 -1.53 13.30
C PRO A 56 52.60 -0.82 14.13
N ASP A 57 53.81 -0.68 13.55
CA ASP A 57 54.96 0.03 14.12
C ASP A 57 55.00 1.45 13.55
N GLU A 58 55.18 2.46 14.42
CA GLU A 58 55.21 3.88 14.00
C GLU A 58 56.19 4.15 12.87
N LYS A 59 57.33 3.40 12.84
CA LYS A 59 58.33 3.53 11.82
C LYS A 59 57.87 2.99 10.48
N ILE A 60 57.11 1.87 10.48
CA ILE A 60 56.50 1.32 9.27
C ILE A 60 55.40 2.25 8.79
N LEU A 61 54.48 2.68 9.68
CA LEU A 61 53.35 3.54 9.33
C LEU A 61 53.77 4.87 8.70
N LYS A 62 54.97 5.38 9.08
CA LYS A 62 55.47 6.66 8.55
C LYS A 62 55.86 6.57 7.07
N ASP A 63 56.46 5.44 6.66
CA ASP A 63 57.08 5.30 5.36
C ASP A 63 56.40 4.27 4.44
N ALA A 64 55.39 3.53 4.97
CA ALA A 64 54.63 2.57 4.18
C ALA A 64 53.52 3.27 3.39
N SER A 65 53.19 2.72 2.23
CA SER A 65 52.07 3.14 1.40
C SER A 65 51.18 1.96 1.03
N LEU A 66 49.87 2.19 0.96
CA LEU A 66 48.86 1.23 0.56
C LEU A 66 48.59 1.40 -0.93
N ASP A 67 48.60 0.32 -1.67
CA ASP A 67 48.19 0.28 -3.09
C ASP A 67 46.94 -0.55 -3.25
N LEU A 68 45.81 0.13 -3.43
CA LEU A 68 44.47 -0.41 -3.70
C LEU A 68 44.03 -0.12 -5.14
N SER A 69 44.91 0.38 -5.99
CA SER A 69 44.57 0.88 -7.33
C SER A 69 43.92 -0.16 -8.26
N ALA A 70 44.12 -1.44 -7.98
CA ALA A 70 43.56 -2.55 -8.75
C ALA A 70 42.22 -3.04 -8.18
N VAL A 71 41.76 -2.50 -7.04
CA VAL A 71 40.52 -2.95 -6.39
C VAL A 71 39.33 -2.15 -6.94
N ASP A 72 38.31 -2.87 -7.37
CA ASP A 72 37.01 -2.31 -7.73
C ASP A 72 35.99 -2.68 -6.62
N GLU A 73 35.75 -1.76 -5.71
CA GLU A 73 34.83 -1.94 -4.55
C GLU A 73 33.36 -2.05 -4.97
N THR A 74 33.06 -1.70 -6.22
CA THR A 74 31.71 -1.71 -6.76
C THR A 74 31.34 -3.01 -7.47
N LYS A 75 32.27 -3.96 -7.51
CA LYS A 75 32.07 -5.20 -8.25
C LYS A 75 32.62 -6.40 -7.49
N VAL A 76 31.77 -7.42 -7.35
CA VAL A 76 32.16 -8.72 -6.78
C VAL A 76 33.36 -9.30 -7.53
N GLY A 77 34.35 -9.73 -6.77
CA GLY A 77 35.57 -10.29 -7.36
C GLY A 77 36.72 -10.39 -6.40
N SER A 78 37.86 -10.92 -6.92
CA SER A 78 39.12 -11.06 -6.19
C SER A 78 40.15 -10.13 -6.80
N TYR A 79 40.67 -9.21 -6.01
CA TYR A 79 41.55 -8.13 -6.44
C TYR A 79 42.88 -8.20 -5.73
N ASN A 80 43.96 -7.82 -6.42
CA ASN A 80 45.27 -7.73 -5.81
C ASN A 80 45.51 -6.35 -5.19
N ALA A 81 46.02 -6.35 -3.98
CA ALA A 81 46.43 -5.15 -3.26
C ALA A 81 47.81 -5.36 -2.65
N ALA A 82 48.48 -4.31 -2.21
CA ALA A 82 49.77 -4.43 -1.62
C ALA A 82 50.11 -3.29 -0.63
N ILE A 83 50.93 -3.57 0.37
CA ILE A 83 51.65 -2.55 1.14
C ILE A 83 53.05 -2.45 0.59
N ALA A 84 53.46 -1.26 0.18
CA ALA A 84 54.82 -0.96 -0.20
C ALA A 84 55.60 -0.36 0.98
N TYR A 85 56.73 -0.94 1.34
CA TYR A 85 57.62 -0.47 2.41
C TYR A 85 59.04 -0.87 2.15
N ASP A 86 60.02 0.02 2.32
CA ASP A 86 61.45 -0.18 2.16
C ASP A 86 61.79 -0.86 0.81
N GLY A 87 61.16 -0.39 -0.27
CA GLY A 87 61.41 -0.90 -1.65
C GLY A 87 60.86 -2.32 -1.89
N LYS A 88 60.06 -2.86 -0.99
CA LYS A 88 59.41 -4.18 -1.14
C LYS A 88 57.91 -4.03 -1.14
N ASN A 89 57.24 -4.93 -1.88
CA ASN A 89 55.79 -5.05 -1.87
C ASN A 89 55.37 -6.27 -1.07
N TYR A 90 54.36 -6.08 -0.22
CA TYR A 90 53.72 -7.11 0.59
C TYR A 90 52.30 -7.29 0.06
N PRO A 91 52.10 -8.26 -0.84
CA PRO A 91 50.81 -8.44 -1.51
C PRO A 91 49.79 -9.10 -0.59
N PHE A 92 48.53 -8.70 -0.75
CA PHE A 92 47.36 -9.35 -0.18
C PHE A 92 46.24 -9.33 -1.20
N THR A 93 45.17 -10.10 -0.93
CA THR A 93 44.01 -10.17 -1.77
C THR A 93 42.85 -9.42 -1.10
N VAL A 94 42.05 -8.68 -1.87
CA VAL A 94 40.75 -8.18 -1.46
C VAL A 94 39.68 -8.99 -2.18
N GLU A 95 38.81 -9.63 -1.42
CA GLU A 95 37.62 -10.31 -1.93
C GLU A 95 36.40 -9.44 -1.68
N VAL A 96 35.87 -8.82 -2.73
CA VAL A 96 34.60 -8.12 -2.69
C VAL A 96 33.49 -9.14 -2.89
N LYS A 97 32.61 -9.23 -1.92
CA LYS A 97 31.48 -10.16 -1.89
C LYS A 97 30.20 -9.41 -1.54
N ASP A 98 29.09 -9.90 -2.05
CA ASP A 98 27.78 -9.55 -1.56
C ASP A 98 27.24 -10.73 -0.76
N THR A 99 27.04 -10.52 0.52
CA THR A 99 26.51 -11.54 1.44
C THR A 99 25.23 -11.07 2.12
N THR A 100 24.74 -9.90 1.72
CA THR A 100 23.52 -9.30 2.27
C THR A 100 22.32 -9.64 1.39
N SER A 101 21.22 -9.99 2.02
CA SER A 101 19.97 -10.22 1.29
C SER A 101 19.31 -8.91 0.89
N PRO A 102 18.61 -8.86 -0.26
CA PRO A 102 17.84 -7.70 -0.69
C PRO A 102 16.89 -7.20 0.39
N GLN A 103 16.87 -5.89 0.62
CA GLN A 103 15.91 -5.25 1.51
C GLN A 103 14.65 -4.90 0.72
N CYS A 104 13.50 -5.37 1.18
CA CYS A 104 12.22 -5.18 0.51
C CYS A 104 11.19 -4.54 1.43
N LYS A 105 10.26 -3.80 0.82
CA LYS A 105 8.97 -3.46 1.43
C LYS A 105 7.86 -4.20 0.70
N ALA A 106 6.85 -4.60 1.46
CA ALA A 106 5.68 -5.29 0.95
C ALA A 106 4.40 -4.60 1.42
N LYS A 107 3.29 -4.90 0.76
CA LYS A 107 1.96 -4.66 1.31
C LYS A 107 1.70 -5.64 2.45
N ASP A 108 0.92 -5.23 3.43
CA ASP A 108 0.59 -6.10 4.56
C ASP A 108 -0.35 -7.23 4.15
N TYR A 109 -1.29 -6.94 3.26
CA TYR A 109 -2.21 -7.86 2.60
C TYR A 109 -2.66 -7.26 1.27
N ILE A 110 -3.33 -8.06 0.44
CA ILE A 110 -4.04 -7.61 -0.76
C ILE A 110 -5.50 -8.02 -0.67
N TYR A 111 -6.40 -7.10 -1.01
CA TYR A 111 -7.81 -7.36 -1.19
C TYR A 111 -8.19 -6.94 -2.61
N MET A 112 -8.71 -7.87 -3.42
CA MET A 112 -8.89 -7.67 -4.86
C MET A 112 -10.03 -8.49 -5.43
N GLN A 113 -10.54 -8.07 -6.56
CA GLN A 113 -11.43 -8.88 -7.39
C GLN A 113 -10.70 -10.10 -7.99
N PRO A 114 -11.42 -11.16 -8.41
CA PRO A 114 -10.85 -12.22 -9.23
C PRO A 114 -10.07 -11.65 -10.42
N GLY A 115 -8.84 -12.09 -10.61
CA GLY A 115 -7.98 -11.51 -11.62
C GLY A 115 -6.54 -11.98 -11.54
N THR A 116 -5.67 -11.24 -12.20
CA THR A 116 -4.23 -11.51 -12.23
C THR A 116 -3.52 -10.74 -11.11
N LEU A 117 -2.83 -11.46 -10.26
CA LEU A 117 -1.92 -10.91 -9.25
C LEU A 117 -0.52 -10.90 -9.86
N ILE A 118 0.16 -9.76 -9.87
CA ILE A 118 1.55 -9.62 -10.34
C ILE A 118 2.50 -9.42 -9.17
N VAL A 119 3.76 -9.81 -9.33
CA VAL A 119 4.76 -9.71 -8.26
C VAL A 119 4.96 -8.27 -7.77
N ASP A 120 4.84 -7.28 -8.66
CA ASP A 120 4.95 -5.85 -8.33
C ASP A 120 3.83 -5.34 -7.42
N ASP A 121 2.71 -6.05 -7.34
CA ASP A 121 1.63 -5.75 -6.37
C ASP A 121 2.01 -6.15 -4.95
N LEU A 122 2.89 -7.13 -4.79
CA LEU A 122 3.34 -7.68 -3.51
C LEU A 122 4.52 -6.89 -2.94
N VAL A 123 5.53 -6.63 -3.80
CA VAL A 123 6.80 -6.00 -3.42
C VAL A 123 6.83 -4.57 -3.92
N THR A 124 7.00 -3.60 -3.02
CA THR A 124 6.88 -2.18 -3.36
C THR A 124 8.21 -1.43 -3.46
N GLU A 125 9.23 -1.86 -2.75
CA GLU A 125 10.58 -1.28 -2.78
C GLU A 125 11.61 -2.39 -2.66
N ILE A 126 12.59 -2.40 -3.55
CA ILE A 126 13.74 -3.31 -3.47
C ILE A 126 15.01 -2.46 -3.39
N LYS A 127 15.90 -2.79 -2.47
CA LYS A 127 17.19 -2.14 -2.28
C LYS A 127 18.27 -3.19 -2.06
N ASP A 128 19.25 -3.18 -2.92
CA ASP A 128 20.40 -4.05 -2.87
C ASP A 128 21.61 -3.39 -3.52
N ALA A 129 22.83 -3.91 -3.26
CA ALA A 129 24.05 -3.48 -3.89
C ALA A 129 24.27 -4.19 -5.24
N SER A 130 23.66 -5.36 -5.41
CA SER A 130 23.68 -6.19 -6.62
C SER A 130 22.42 -6.05 -7.44
N GLU A 131 22.44 -6.58 -8.67
CA GLU A 131 21.24 -6.69 -9.50
C GLU A 131 20.27 -7.71 -8.89
N THR A 132 18.98 -7.35 -8.84
CA THR A 132 17.94 -8.19 -8.23
C THR A 132 16.92 -8.67 -9.25
N SER A 133 16.33 -9.84 -8.99
CA SER A 133 15.17 -10.40 -9.66
C SER A 133 14.11 -10.77 -8.63
N SER A 134 12.84 -10.75 -9.02
CA SER A 134 11.71 -11.12 -8.15
C SER A 134 10.71 -11.99 -8.87
N GLY A 135 9.98 -12.80 -8.10
CA GLY A 135 8.91 -13.66 -8.64
C GLY A 135 8.03 -14.22 -7.53
N ILE A 136 6.82 -14.62 -7.90
CA ILE A 136 5.92 -15.38 -7.03
C ILE A 136 6.38 -16.84 -7.09
N VAL A 137 6.69 -17.42 -5.95
CA VAL A 137 7.23 -18.79 -5.81
C VAL A 137 6.21 -19.77 -5.21
N SER A 138 5.20 -19.25 -4.51
CA SER A 138 4.10 -20.03 -3.96
C SER A 138 2.81 -19.22 -3.95
N CYS A 139 1.70 -19.90 -4.25
CA CYS A 139 0.35 -19.36 -4.13
C CYS A 139 -0.59 -20.50 -3.76
N GLU A 140 -1.09 -20.51 -2.53
CA GLU A 140 -1.95 -21.55 -1.99
C GLU A 140 -3.27 -20.97 -1.50
N ARG A 141 -4.40 -21.51 -2.00
CA ARG A 141 -5.71 -21.21 -1.43
C ARG A 141 -5.84 -21.91 -0.07
N LYS A 142 -6.07 -21.13 0.97
CA LYS A 142 -6.14 -21.64 2.35
C LYS A 142 -7.58 -21.88 2.80
N ASP A 143 -8.48 -20.94 2.52
CA ASP A 143 -9.87 -21.00 2.96
C ASP A 143 -10.83 -20.35 1.95
N ASP A 144 -12.13 -20.62 2.11
CA ASP A 144 -13.19 -19.85 1.47
C ASP A 144 -13.24 -18.45 2.10
N LEU A 145 -13.58 -17.44 1.31
CA LEU A 145 -13.64 -16.05 1.78
C LEU A 145 -14.59 -15.90 2.97
N ALA A 146 -15.73 -16.59 2.95
CA ALA A 146 -16.72 -16.60 4.03
C ALA A 146 -16.21 -17.20 5.36
N ALA A 147 -15.07 -17.92 5.36
CA ALA A 147 -14.42 -18.44 6.55
C ALA A 147 -13.37 -17.45 7.12
N CYS A 148 -13.05 -16.40 6.38
CA CYS A 148 -12.10 -15.36 6.78
C CYS A 148 -12.84 -14.26 7.56
N ASP A 149 -12.10 -13.60 8.46
CA ASP A 149 -12.60 -12.45 9.22
C ASP A 149 -12.02 -11.16 8.63
N TYR A 150 -12.87 -10.20 8.29
CA TYR A 150 -12.46 -8.92 7.69
C TYR A 150 -11.61 -8.08 8.65
N ASP A 151 -11.98 -8.02 9.92
CA ASP A 151 -11.22 -7.27 10.93
C ASP A 151 -9.85 -7.90 11.16
N ASP A 152 -9.76 -9.24 11.10
CA ASP A 152 -8.49 -9.96 11.14
C ASP A 152 -7.64 -9.65 9.90
N MET A 153 -8.23 -9.53 8.70
CA MET A 153 -7.54 -9.14 7.48
C MET A 153 -6.85 -7.79 7.65
N LEU A 154 -7.56 -6.79 8.18
CA LEU A 154 -7.03 -5.43 8.36
C LEU A 154 -5.83 -5.38 9.34
N GLN A 155 -5.65 -6.42 10.17
CA GLN A 155 -4.56 -6.52 11.14
C GLN A 155 -3.41 -7.42 10.66
N LYS A 156 -3.58 -8.14 9.55
CA LYS A 156 -2.50 -8.98 8.99
C LYS A 156 -1.31 -8.15 8.59
N LYS A 157 -0.15 -8.77 8.72
CA LYS A 157 1.13 -8.20 8.31
C LYS A 157 1.85 -9.20 7.43
N ALA A 158 2.52 -8.70 6.40
CA ALA A 158 3.44 -9.51 5.63
C ALA A 158 4.57 -10.02 6.53
N VAL A 159 4.97 -11.26 6.31
CA VAL A 159 6.16 -11.86 6.92
C VAL A 159 7.30 -11.71 5.92
N VAL A 160 8.40 -11.12 6.37
CA VAL A 160 9.63 -10.96 5.59
C VAL A 160 10.70 -11.82 6.24
N ASP A 161 11.21 -12.81 5.53
CA ASP A 161 12.16 -13.81 6.04
C ASP A 161 13.17 -14.19 4.95
N THR A 162 14.22 -14.93 5.35
CA THR A 162 15.27 -15.45 4.47
C THR A 162 15.52 -16.95 4.67
N THR A 163 14.50 -17.68 5.16
CA THR A 163 14.65 -19.08 5.60
C THR A 163 14.63 -20.10 4.49
N ASP A 164 13.91 -19.85 3.41
CA ASP A 164 13.71 -20.80 2.32
C ASP A 164 14.29 -20.26 1.02
N SER A 165 14.96 -21.12 0.25
CA SER A 165 15.45 -20.80 -1.09
C SER A 165 14.67 -21.58 -2.13
N TYR A 166 14.23 -20.90 -3.19
CA TYR A 166 13.54 -21.49 -4.35
C TYR A 166 14.45 -21.49 -5.57
N ASP A 167 14.18 -22.39 -6.51
CA ASP A 167 14.84 -22.36 -7.81
C ASP A 167 14.25 -21.17 -8.62
N GLU A 168 15.10 -20.46 -9.33
CA GLU A 168 14.66 -19.36 -10.20
C GLU A 168 13.68 -19.82 -11.30
N ALA A 169 13.66 -21.13 -11.61
CA ALA A 169 12.69 -21.75 -12.52
C ALA A 169 11.24 -21.75 -11.94
N ASP A 170 11.09 -21.60 -10.62
CA ASP A 170 9.78 -21.52 -9.96
C ASP A 170 9.19 -20.10 -9.96
N TYR A 171 9.96 -19.10 -10.40
CA TYR A 171 9.53 -17.71 -10.41
C TYR A 171 8.45 -17.48 -11.48
N GLN A 172 7.32 -16.97 -11.03
CA GLN A 172 6.23 -16.53 -11.87
C GLN A 172 6.08 -15.00 -11.72
N GLU A 173 6.03 -14.31 -12.85
CA GLU A 173 5.78 -12.86 -12.84
C GLU A 173 4.34 -12.54 -12.35
N SER A 174 3.42 -13.49 -12.56
CA SER A 174 2.02 -13.35 -12.18
C SER A 174 1.35 -14.70 -11.94
N VAL A 175 0.27 -14.68 -11.15
CA VAL A 175 -0.64 -15.82 -10.95
C VAL A 175 -2.08 -15.37 -11.20
N GLN A 176 -2.90 -16.28 -11.76
CA GLN A 176 -4.32 -16.05 -11.99
C GLN A 176 -5.12 -16.56 -10.79
N LEU A 177 -5.94 -15.69 -10.20
CA LEU A 177 -6.81 -15.97 -9.05
C LEU A 177 -8.27 -15.78 -9.50
N ASP A 178 -8.90 -16.86 -9.97
CA ASP A 178 -10.27 -16.83 -10.52
C ASP A 178 -11.35 -17.15 -9.47
N GLU A 179 -10.98 -17.80 -8.37
CA GLU A 179 -11.90 -18.24 -7.33
C GLU A 179 -11.80 -17.33 -6.11
N GLU A 180 -12.95 -16.99 -5.55
CA GLU A 180 -13.03 -16.27 -4.27
C GLU A 180 -12.40 -17.09 -3.15
N GLY A 181 -11.73 -16.42 -2.23
CA GLY A 181 -11.10 -17.06 -1.10
C GLY A 181 -9.93 -16.31 -0.51
N CYS A 182 -9.34 -16.91 0.51
CA CYS A 182 -8.10 -16.46 1.12
C CYS A 182 -6.93 -17.29 0.61
N TYR A 183 -5.92 -16.62 0.11
CA TYR A 183 -4.69 -17.21 -0.41
C TYR A 183 -3.50 -16.75 0.43
N GLU A 184 -2.55 -17.66 0.63
CA GLU A 184 -1.23 -17.32 1.11
C GLU A 184 -0.28 -17.29 -0.08
N VAL A 185 0.38 -16.17 -0.29
CA VAL A 185 1.26 -15.95 -1.43
C VAL A 185 2.64 -15.61 -0.93
N THR A 186 3.65 -16.29 -1.48
CA THR A 186 5.05 -15.99 -1.22
C THR A 186 5.70 -15.49 -2.49
N ALA A 187 6.27 -14.28 -2.41
CA ALA A 187 7.19 -13.75 -3.40
C ALA A 187 8.62 -13.83 -2.86
N GLN A 188 9.57 -14.06 -3.75
CA GLN A 188 11.00 -14.03 -3.42
C GLN A 188 11.70 -12.96 -4.24
N VAL A 189 12.59 -12.21 -3.58
CA VAL A 189 13.56 -11.32 -4.23
C VAL A 189 14.93 -11.90 -4.03
N LYS A 190 15.67 -12.11 -5.12
CA LYS A 190 17.01 -12.69 -5.15
C LYS A 190 17.97 -11.74 -5.84
N ASP A 191 19.20 -11.61 -5.31
CA ASP A 191 20.27 -10.89 -5.97
C ASP A 191 21.08 -11.80 -6.93
N SER A 192 22.05 -11.21 -7.63
CA SER A 192 22.92 -11.95 -8.56
C SER A 192 23.92 -12.87 -7.88
N GLU A 193 24.16 -12.69 -6.59
CA GLU A 193 25.11 -13.49 -5.81
C GLU A 193 24.44 -14.64 -5.04
N GLY A 194 23.10 -14.70 -5.08
CA GLY A 194 22.31 -15.79 -4.53
C GLY A 194 21.80 -15.57 -3.12
N ASN A 195 21.88 -14.33 -2.61
CA ASN A 195 21.17 -13.96 -1.40
C ASN A 195 19.71 -13.63 -1.74
N PHE A 196 18.77 -13.89 -0.84
CA PHE A 196 17.37 -13.73 -1.12
C PHE A 196 16.57 -13.27 0.11
N THR A 197 15.38 -12.73 -0.16
CA THR A 197 14.40 -12.37 0.85
C THR A 197 13.04 -12.85 0.40
N ASP A 198 12.36 -13.61 1.26
CA ASP A 198 11.00 -14.09 1.08
C ASP A 198 10.01 -13.12 1.69
N ILE A 199 8.89 -12.92 1.01
CA ILE A 199 7.77 -12.09 1.43
C ILE A 199 6.52 -12.93 1.34
N THR A 200 5.94 -13.28 2.49
CA THR A 200 4.69 -14.03 2.56
C THR A 200 3.58 -13.13 3.09
N LEU A 201 2.48 -13.06 2.36
CA LEU A 201 1.31 -12.27 2.74
C LEU A 201 0.01 -12.97 2.33
N ASN A 202 -1.09 -12.49 2.89
CA ASN A 202 -2.42 -12.97 2.52
C ASN A 202 -3.01 -12.13 1.40
N VAL A 203 -3.65 -12.81 0.46
CA VAL A 203 -4.44 -12.22 -0.62
C VAL A 203 -5.88 -12.68 -0.47
N TYR A 204 -6.80 -11.75 -0.39
CA TYR A 204 -8.23 -11.99 -0.29
C TYR A 204 -8.87 -11.65 -1.62
N VAL A 205 -9.48 -12.64 -2.24
CA VAL A 205 -10.14 -12.50 -3.54
C VAL A 205 -11.64 -12.49 -3.32
N ASP A 206 -12.28 -11.38 -3.67
CA ASP A 206 -13.70 -11.14 -3.53
C ASP A 206 -14.27 -10.65 -4.86
N GLY A 207 -15.18 -11.41 -5.44
CA GLY A 207 -15.88 -11.07 -6.69
C GLY A 207 -17.35 -10.72 -6.45
N THR A 208 -17.78 -10.63 -5.18
CA THR A 208 -19.17 -10.38 -4.81
C THR A 208 -19.35 -8.90 -4.52
N ALA A 209 -20.27 -8.24 -5.23
CA ALA A 209 -20.59 -6.84 -4.98
C ALA A 209 -21.46 -6.70 -3.73
N PRO A 210 -21.34 -5.60 -2.97
CA PRO A 210 -22.21 -5.30 -1.85
C PRO A 210 -23.68 -5.24 -2.26
N GLU A 211 -24.57 -5.74 -1.40
CA GLU A 211 -26.01 -5.63 -1.59
C GLU A 211 -26.52 -4.29 -1.05
N LEU A 212 -27.40 -3.63 -1.82
CA LEU A 212 -28.09 -2.41 -1.43
C LEU A 212 -29.52 -2.73 -0.97
N ALA A 213 -29.92 -2.19 0.18
CA ALA A 213 -31.29 -2.27 0.68
C ALA A 213 -31.81 -0.87 0.99
N GLN A 214 -33.00 -0.55 0.50
CA GLN A 214 -33.66 0.73 0.77
C GLN A 214 -33.94 0.88 2.27
N ASN A 215 -33.48 1.98 2.88
CA ASN A 215 -33.73 2.31 4.29
C ASN A 215 -34.92 3.25 4.46
N VAL A 216 -35.07 4.21 3.55
CA VAL A 216 -36.06 5.26 3.64
C VAL A 216 -37.05 5.12 2.51
N ILE A 217 -38.32 4.82 2.84
CA ILE A 217 -39.44 4.77 1.88
C ILE A 217 -40.22 6.06 1.94
N ASP A 218 -40.47 6.57 3.17
CA ASP A 218 -41.20 7.77 3.47
C ASP A 218 -40.39 8.67 4.40
N LEU A 219 -40.41 9.98 4.13
CA LEU A 219 -39.75 11.00 4.96
C LEU A 219 -40.76 12.11 5.28
N ASP A 220 -40.96 12.38 6.56
CA ASP A 220 -41.78 13.53 7.02
C ASP A 220 -40.88 14.74 7.30
N VAL A 221 -41.16 15.85 6.64
CA VAL A 221 -40.47 17.13 6.80
C VAL A 221 -41.37 18.14 7.45
N ASP A 222 -40.94 18.73 8.57
CA ASP A 222 -41.69 19.82 9.21
C ASP A 222 -41.51 21.12 8.41
N ALA A 223 -42.57 21.49 7.71
CA ALA A 223 -42.63 22.72 6.91
C ALA A 223 -43.31 23.89 7.66
N SER A 224 -43.56 23.76 8.95
CA SER A 224 -44.20 24.83 9.78
C SER A 224 -43.33 26.08 9.89
N VAL A 225 -42.06 25.98 9.53
CA VAL A 225 -41.15 27.14 9.46
C VAL A 225 -41.47 28.08 8.30
N ILE A 226 -42.20 27.61 7.29
CA ILE A 226 -42.67 28.43 6.18
C ILE A 226 -43.96 29.11 6.57
N SER A 227 -43.93 30.45 6.65
CA SER A 227 -45.16 31.23 6.80
C SER A 227 -45.83 31.44 5.43
N ILE A 228 -47.11 31.12 5.31
CA ILE A 228 -47.87 31.36 4.08
C ILE A 228 -47.84 32.85 3.71
N ASP A 229 -47.73 33.75 4.69
CA ASP A 229 -47.65 35.19 4.45
C ASP A 229 -46.33 35.61 3.79
N ASP A 230 -45.28 34.84 3.96
CA ASP A 230 -43.98 35.09 3.41
C ASP A 230 -43.84 34.56 1.97
N ILE A 231 -44.77 33.71 1.51
CA ILE A 231 -44.81 33.23 0.14
C ILE A 231 -45.29 34.34 -0.78
N ASN A 232 -44.34 34.93 -1.54
CA ASN A 232 -44.62 36.06 -2.44
C ASN A 232 -44.74 35.63 -3.92
N THR A 233 -45.11 34.41 -4.20
CA THR A 233 -45.29 33.87 -5.54
C THR A 233 -46.59 33.03 -5.62
N ASP A 234 -47.21 33.08 -6.79
CA ASP A 234 -48.27 32.19 -7.22
C ASP A 234 -47.79 31.09 -8.15
N ASP A 235 -46.47 31.03 -8.37
CA ASP A 235 -45.77 30.07 -9.20
C ASP A 235 -45.51 28.81 -8.36
N ALA A 236 -46.14 27.72 -8.71
CA ALA A 236 -46.04 26.49 -7.95
C ALA A 236 -44.68 25.80 -8.07
N GLU A 237 -43.99 25.97 -9.19
CA GLU A 237 -42.63 25.42 -9.30
C GLU A 237 -41.74 26.06 -8.24
N LYS A 238 -41.83 27.37 -8.07
CA LYS A 238 -41.05 28.07 -7.03
C LYS A 238 -41.48 27.69 -5.62
N ILE A 239 -42.75 27.36 -5.39
CA ILE A 239 -43.21 26.86 -4.08
C ILE A 239 -42.66 25.45 -3.83
N ALA A 240 -42.71 24.61 -4.86
CA ALA A 240 -42.10 23.29 -4.80
C ALA A 240 -40.58 23.34 -4.50
N ASP A 241 -39.87 24.23 -5.20
CA ASP A 241 -38.42 24.46 -4.97
C ASP A 241 -38.17 24.93 -3.52
N MET A 242 -38.95 25.86 -3.01
CA MET A 242 -38.85 26.33 -1.61
C MET A 242 -39.07 25.21 -0.59
N LEU A 243 -40.00 24.30 -0.84
CA LEU A 243 -40.22 23.14 0.03
C LEU A 243 -39.12 22.11 -0.11
N HIS A 244 -38.67 21.86 -1.33
CA HIS A 244 -37.57 20.95 -1.62
C HIS A 244 -36.26 21.36 -0.92
N GLU A 245 -36.01 22.65 -0.74
CA GLU A 245 -34.81 23.18 -0.06
C GLU A 245 -34.87 23.07 1.48
N LEU A 246 -36.03 22.72 2.09
CA LEU A 246 -36.16 22.63 3.55
C LEU A 246 -35.37 21.47 4.17
N PRO A 247 -35.45 20.23 3.65
CA PRO A 247 -34.71 19.13 4.22
C PRO A 247 -33.24 19.15 3.75
N ASP A 248 -32.36 18.82 4.66
CA ASP A 248 -30.97 18.52 4.28
C ASP A 248 -30.88 17.04 3.86
N PHE A 249 -31.04 16.79 2.56
CA PHE A 249 -30.96 15.44 2.00
C PHE A 249 -29.53 14.90 1.97
N SER A 250 -28.50 15.73 2.17
CA SER A 250 -27.10 15.32 2.09
C SER A 250 -26.69 14.33 3.20
N ASN A 251 -27.43 14.33 4.30
CA ASN A 251 -27.18 13.44 5.44
C ASN A 251 -28.20 12.31 5.56
N ALA A 252 -29.08 12.13 4.56
CA ALA A 252 -30.07 11.07 4.60
C ALA A 252 -29.44 9.70 4.27
N GLU A 253 -29.70 8.73 5.12
CA GLU A 253 -29.27 7.34 4.89
C GLU A 253 -30.34 6.61 4.06
N TRP A 254 -30.37 6.89 2.75
CA TRP A 254 -31.38 6.37 1.82
C TRP A 254 -31.36 4.85 1.69
N ALA A 255 -30.16 4.26 1.75
CA ALA A 255 -29.98 2.82 1.67
C ALA A 255 -28.92 2.36 2.68
N ALA A 256 -28.97 1.07 3.01
CA ALA A 256 -27.91 0.35 3.69
C ALA A 256 -27.18 -0.52 2.68
N ALA A 257 -25.87 -0.60 2.79
CA ALA A 257 -25.08 -1.58 2.09
C ALA A 257 -24.71 -2.72 3.04
N SER A 258 -24.72 -3.94 2.52
CA SER A 258 -24.21 -5.12 3.23
C SER A 258 -23.40 -5.96 2.28
N ASP A 259 -22.30 -6.46 2.78
CA ASP A 259 -21.42 -7.35 2.08
C ASP A 259 -21.11 -8.59 2.92
N ALA A 260 -20.85 -9.72 2.25
CA ALA A 260 -20.61 -10.98 2.94
C ALA A 260 -19.26 -10.99 3.70
N PHE A 261 -18.29 -10.20 3.22
CA PHE A 261 -16.96 -10.12 3.79
C PHE A 261 -16.63 -8.72 4.34
N CYS A 262 -16.86 -7.67 3.56
CA CYS A 262 -16.53 -6.29 3.90
C CYS A 262 -17.76 -5.56 4.49
N GLY A 263 -17.77 -5.29 5.80
CA GLY A 263 -18.94 -4.71 6.47
C GLY A 263 -19.21 -3.22 6.21
N ASP A 264 -18.15 -2.41 5.96
CA ASP A 264 -18.24 -0.95 5.88
C ASP A 264 -18.02 -0.45 4.45
N ASN A 265 -19.10 -0.43 3.67
CA ASN A 265 -19.06 0.05 2.28
C ASN A 265 -19.61 1.47 2.20
N ALA A 266 -18.85 2.36 1.57
CA ALA A 266 -19.29 3.73 1.35
C ALA A 266 -20.35 3.78 0.25
N ILE A 267 -21.50 4.41 0.55
CA ILE A 267 -22.60 4.60 -0.40
C ILE A 267 -22.57 6.05 -0.89
N SER A 268 -22.64 6.22 -2.20
CA SER A 268 -22.85 7.51 -2.86
C SER A 268 -24.31 7.65 -3.28
N TYR A 269 -24.85 8.84 -3.21
CA TYR A 269 -26.23 9.14 -3.56
C TYR A 269 -26.33 10.28 -4.54
N GLU A 270 -27.17 10.09 -5.56
CA GLU A 270 -27.68 11.16 -6.41
C GLU A 270 -29.20 11.11 -6.34
N TYR A 271 -29.88 12.25 -6.29
CA TYR A 271 -31.33 12.28 -6.26
C TYR A 271 -31.88 13.36 -7.17
N GLU A 272 -33.08 13.09 -7.73
CA GLU A 272 -33.81 14.02 -8.57
C GLU A 272 -35.29 14.05 -8.14
N GLN A 273 -35.90 15.21 -8.28
CA GLN A 273 -37.34 15.36 -8.07
C GLN A 273 -38.09 14.70 -9.23
N LYS A 274 -38.91 13.69 -8.92
CA LYS A 274 -39.76 13.00 -9.89
C LYS A 274 -41.12 13.65 -10.06
N SER A 275 -41.76 14.01 -8.93
CA SER A 275 -43.06 14.69 -8.93
C SER A 275 -43.27 15.44 -7.64
N PHE A 276 -44.13 16.46 -7.70
CA PHE A 276 -44.58 17.24 -6.55
C PHE A 276 -46.08 17.46 -6.58
N ASN A 277 -46.77 17.20 -5.50
CA ASN A 277 -48.22 17.35 -5.37
C ASN A 277 -48.59 18.24 -4.20
N LEU A 278 -49.04 19.46 -4.49
CA LEU A 278 -49.47 20.46 -3.52
C LEU A 278 -50.96 20.31 -3.10
N GLN A 279 -51.73 19.42 -3.74
CA GLN A 279 -53.19 19.33 -3.54
C GLN A 279 -53.65 18.46 -2.38
N LYS A 280 -52.69 17.85 -1.66
CA LYS A 280 -53.01 17.03 -0.48
C LYS A 280 -53.05 17.89 0.76
N GLU A 281 -53.68 17.39 1.81
CA GLU A 281 -53.69 17.99 3.16
C GLU A 281 -52.22 18.33 3.60
N ASN A 282 -51.25 17.50 3.21
CA ASN A 282 -49.86 17.80 3.25
C ASN A 282 -49.28 17.70 1.84
N PRO A 283 -48.48 18.66 1.39
CA PRO A 283 -47.75 18.53 0.14
C PRO A 283 -46.85 17.29 0.12
N VAL A 284 -46.78 16.63 -1.01
CA VAL A 284 -45.98 15.42 -1.18
C VAL A 284 -45.05 15.54 -2.39
N GLU A 285 -43.81 15.25 -2.16
CA GLU A 285 -42.80 15.11 -3.19
C GLU A 285 -42.42 13.64 -3.35
N VAL A 286 -42.12 13.22 -4.55
CA VAL A 286 -41.49 11.92 -4.82
C VAL A 286 -40.11 12.18 -5.40
N LEU A 287 -39.10 11.64 -4.73
CA LEU A 287 -37.72 11.65 -5.17
C LEU A 287 -37.35 10.32 -5.81
N ASN A 288 -36.56 10.36 -6.85
CA ASN A 288 -35.83 9.21 -7.35
C ASN A 288 -34.41 9.30 -6.84
N VAL A 289 -33.99 8.32 -6.06
CA VAL A 289 -32.67 8.27 -5.42
C VAL A 289 -31.86 7.17 -6.07
N HIS A 290 -30.82 7.54 -6.76
CA HIS A 290 -29.82 6.63 -7.32
C HIS A 290 -28.72 6.40 -6.28
N CYS A 291 -28.52 5.14 -5.88
CA CYS A 291 -27.51 4.73 -4.91
C CYS A 291 -26.43 3.90 -5.60
N THR A 292 -25.19 4.22 -5.35
CA THR A 292 -24.03 3.43 -5.80
C THR A 292 -23.18 3.03 -4.60
N VAL A 293 -22.66 1.82 -4.61
CA VAL A 293 -21.78 1.30 -3.56
C VAL A 293 -20.62 0.56 -4.20
N GLN A 294 -19.43 0.71 -3.61
CA GLN A 294 -18.23 -0.02 -3.99
C GLN A 294 -17.55 -0.55 -2.73
N ASP A 295 -17.14 -1.82 -2.75
CA ASP A 295 -16.27 -2.39 -1.72
C ASP A 295 -14.79 -2.02 -1.93
N GLN A 296 -13.93 -2.46 -1.02
CA GLN A 296 -12.50 -2.20 -1.11
C GLN A 296 -11.79 -3.10 -2.14
N ALA A 297 -12.40 -4.20 -2.58
CA ALA A 297 -11.90 -5.02 -3.68
C ALA A 297 -12.20 -4.37 -5.04
N GLY A 298 -13.14 -3.42 -5.08
CA GLY A 298 -13.56 -2.71 -6.29
C GLY A 298 -14.83 -3.28 -6.93
N ASN A 299 -15.59 -4.15 -6.25
CA ASN A 299 -16.88 -4.61 -6.74
C ASN A 299 -17.92 -3.51 -6.53
N GLU A 300 -18.76 -3.27 -7.53
CA GLU A 300 -19.74 -2.17 -7.53
C GLU A 300 -21.17 -2.71 -7.68
N ASN A 301 -22.11 -2.02 -7.02
CA ASN A 301 -23.53 -2.22 -7.22
C ASN A 301 -24.26 -0.89 -7.24
N GLU A 302 -25.40 -0.83 -7.94
CA GLU A 302 -26.25 0.34 -8.05
C GLU A 302 -27.72 -0.03 -7.91
N ALA A 303 -28.52 0.89 -7.36
CA ALA A 303 -29.96 0.73 -7.24
C ALA A 303 -30.68 2.07 -7.26
N ASP A 304 -31.87 2.09 -7.86
CA ASP A 304 -32.77 3.24 -7.85
C ASP A 304 -33.92 2.99 -6.87
N TYR A 305 -34.19 3.97 -6.01
CA TYR A 305 -35.26 3.93 -5.03
C TYR A 305 -36.16 5.14 -5.18
N GLU A 306 -37.50 4.91 -5.04
CA GLU A 306 -38.46 6.00 -4.88
C GLU A 306 -38.68 6.29 -3.38
N VAL A 307 -38.55 7.57 -3.01
CA VAL A 307 -38.78 8.06 -1.65
C VAL A 307 -39.90 9.10 -1.68
N MET A 308 -40.89 8.92 -0.83
CA MET A 308 -41.98 9.87 -0.67
C MET A 308 -41.62 10.84 0.46
N VAL A 309 -41.56 12.13 0.16
CA VAL A 309 -41.35 13.20 1.15
C VAL A 309 -42.68 13.90 1.40
N THR A 310 -43.14 13.87 2.64
CA THR A 310 -44.37 14.52 3.07
C THR A 310 -44.06 15.77 3.90
N TYR A 311 -44.49 16.92 3.44
CA TYR A 311 -44.30 18.19 4.13
C TYR A 311 -45.42 18.44 5.10
N THR A 312 -45.16 18.29 6.40
CA THR A 312 -46.16 18.44 7.48
C THR A 312 -46.12 19.85 8.09
N GLY A 313 -47.19 20.25 8.75
CA GLY A 313 -47.25 21.54 9.45
C GLY A 313 -47.46 22.77 8.57
N LEU A 314 -47.51 22.62 7.25
CA LEU A 314 -47.87 23.69 6.32
C LEU A 314 -49.41 23.74 6.18
N ASP A 315 -50.00 24.94 6.28
CA ASP A 315 -51.43 25.14 5.99
C ASP A 315 -51.66 25.10 4.47
N ALA A 316 -51.87 23.89 3.95
CA ALA A 316 -52.05 23.67 2.53
C ALA A 316 -53.35 24.29 1.99
N GLU A 317 -54.42 24.40 2.80
CA GLU A 317 -55.68 25.06 2.41
C GLU A 317 -55.46 26.57 2.26
N ALA A 318 -54.80 27.20 3.19
CA ALA A 318 -54.40 28.61 3.09
C ALA A 318 -53.45 28.88 1.92
N LEU A 319 -52.52 27.95 1.64
CA LEU A 319 -51.62 28.02 0.50
C LEU A 319 -52.40 27.98 -0.83
N LEU A 320 -53.34 27.06 -1.00
CA LEU A 320 -54.18 26.93 -2.18
C LEU A 320 -55.11 28.14 -2.35
N GLU A 321 -55.66 28.67 -1.26
CA GLU A 321 -56.51 29.85 -1.28
C GLU A 321 -55.74 31.10 -1.73
N LYS A 322 -54.50 31.27 -1.23
CA LYS A 322 -53.62 32.38 -1.54
C LYS A 322 -53.11 32.34 -2.98
N THR A 323 -52.74 31.16 -3.47
CA THR A 323 -52.13 31.02 -4.80
C THR A 323 -53.13 30.81 -5.91
N GLY A 324 -54.36 30.41 -5.61
CA GLY A 324 -55.36 30.09 -6.62
C GLY A 324 -55.02 28.90 -7.51
N LEU A 325 -54.03 28.12 -7.11
CA LEU A 325 -53.44 27.09 -7.94
C LEU A 325 -53.85 25.70 -7.49
N ILE A 326 -54.50 25.00 -8.42
CA ILE A 326 -54.60 23.54 -8.40
C ILE A 326 -53.43 23.03 -9.23
N MET A 327 -52.33 22.57 -8.59
CA MET A 327 -51.20 22.15 -9.36
C MET A 327 -50.74 20.72 -9.08
N GLN A 328 -50.73 19.97 -10.14
CA GLN A 328 -49.89 18.82 -10.35
C GLN A 328 -48.70 19.26 -11.18
N ILE A 329 -47.51 19.18 -10.65
CA ILE A 329 -46.35 19.11 -11.51
C ILE A 329 -46.41 17.74 -12.13
N ALA A 330 -46.69 17.70 -13.43
CA ALA A 330 -46.86 16.43 -14.14
C ALA A 330 -45.52 15.68 -14.16
N ASP A 331 -45.62 14.39 -13.85
CA ASP A 331 -44.54 13.43 -14.06
C ASP A 331 -43.93 13.63 -15.45
N THR A 332 -42.69 14.10 -15.51
CA THR A 332 -41.92 14.24 -16.76
C THR A 332 -41.45 12.93 -17.34
N SER A 333 -41.82 11.80 -16.75
CA SER A 333 -41.48 10.47 -17.18
C SER A 333 -42.42 9.94 -18.29
N THR A 334 -42.63 10.68 -19.37
CA THR A 334 -43.18 10.11 -20.60
C THR A 334 -42.41 10.65 -21.81
N ASN A 335 -41.30 9.98 -22.12
CA ASN A 335 -41.06 9.40 -23.46
C ASN A 335 -39.63 8.76 -23.49
#